data_e51974e79d212ef2c563d02aeea21013
#
_entry.id   e51974e79d212ef2c563d02aeea21013
#
_cell.length_a   1.000
_cell.length_b   1.000
_cell.length_c   1.000
_cell.angle_alpha   90.00
_cell.angle_beta   90.00
_cell.angle_gamma   90.00
#
_symmetry.space_group_name_H-M   'P 1'
#
loop_
_entity.id
_entity.type
_entity.pdbx_description
1 polymer ?
#
loop_
_entity_poly.entity_id
_entity_poly.type
_entity_poly.pdbx_seq_one_letter_code
_entity_poly.pdbx_strand_id
1 'polypeptide(L)'
;MKVPPGWDMPREIRARLGDRFGRQREIEADGHLFLVLHKVPAAGTSQREGVFFWRSFTGEWRSTDRGQPRPALQQIVDAYETAVNQLAEKHEFANTAVERFAVLERSGPLNRALRNLADTLQRARDSVDDIDAKREIQFFADHAGDVARTCELLQADARNSLDFHIARQGEIQAVHSRETERAGHRLNVMAAIFLPLTAVSSVFGMDLH
;
A
#
# COMPACT_ATOMS: atom_id res chain seq x y z
N MET A 1 -12.31 23.44 -4.30
CA MET A 1 -11.91 22.79 -5.57
C MET A 1 -12.30 23.73 -6.69
N LYS A 2 -11.37 24.22 -7.52
CA LYS A 2 -11.71 25.15 -8.61
C LYS A 2 -11.62 24.38 -9.94
N VAL A 3 -12.76 24.30 -10.62
CA VAL A 3 -12.82 23.83 -12.01
C VAL A 3 -12.18 24.89 -12.89
N PRO A 4 -11.42 24.54 -13.95
CA PRO A 4 -10.85 25.51 -14.87
C PRO A 4 -11.92 26.45 -15.47
N PRO A 5 -11.66 27.73 -15.59
CA PRO A 5 -12.54 28.62 -16.30
C PRO A 5 -12.70 28.16 -17.77
N GLY A 6 -13.92 28.23 -18.31
CA GLY A 6 -14.20 27.80 -19.69
C GLY A 6 -14.66 26.36 -19.87
N TRP A 7 -14.85 25.57 -18.78
CA TRP A 7 -15.57 24.32 -18.86
C TRP A 7 -17.07 24.57 -18.69
N ASP A 8 -17.80 24.46 -19.78
CA ASP A 8 -19.27 24.68 -19.79
C ASP A 8 -19.99 23.40 -19.40
N MET A 9 -20.04 23.16 -18.09
CA MET A 9 -20.62 21.94 -17.47
C MET A 9 -22.02 22.24 -16.94
N PRO A 10 -22.92 21.21 -16.94
CA PRO A 10 -24.22 21.30 -16.30
C PRO A 10 -24.13 21.75 -14.83
N ARG A 11 -25.18 22.48 -14.39
CA ARG A 11 -25.28 22.93 -12.99
C ARG A 11 -25.25 21.77 -11.99
N GLU A 12 -25.81 20.64 -12.36
CA GLU A 12 -25.86 19.42 -11.54
C GLU A 12 -24.45 18.87 -11.25
N ILE A 13 -23.57 18.81 -12.25
CA ILE A 13 -22.18 18.42 -12.05
C ILE A 13 -21.49 19.40 -11.08
N ARG A 14 -21.68 20.72 -11.31
CA ARG A 14 -21.08 21.75 -10.45
C ARG A 14 -21.58 21.67 -8.99
N ALA A 15 -22.87 21.40 -8.78
CA ALA A 15 -23.48 21.29 -7.46
C ALA A 15 -22.94 20.07 -6.67
N ARG A 16 -22.55 18.98 -7.38
CA ARG A 16 -21.96 17.77 -6.77
C ARG A 16 -20.44 17.86 -6.57
N LEU A 17 -19.81 18.92 -7.05
CA LEU A 17 -18.39 19.22 -6.80
C LEU A 17 -18.25 19.95 -5.48
N GLY A 18 -17.79 19.27 -4.43
CA GLY A 18 -17.51 19.88 -3.13
C GLY A 18 -16.22 20.72 -3.14
N ASP A 19 -15.93 21.40 -2.03
CA ASP A 19 -14.75 22.28 -1.87
C ASP A 19 -13.42 21.51 -1.76
N ARG A 20 -13.47 20.19 -1.50
CA ARG A 20 -12.28 19.32 -1.36
C ARG A 20 -12.31 18.19 -2.38
N PHE A 21 -11.15 17.64 -2.70
CA PHE A 21 -11.00 16.56 -3.67
C PHE A 21 -11.75 15.26 -3.30
N GLY A 22 -12.09 15.01 -2.07
CA GLY A 22 -12.86 13.84 -1.65
C GLY A 22 -12.31 12.49 -2.17
N ARG A 23 -13.21 11.55 -2.46
CA ARG A 23 -12.88 10.26 -3.11
C ARG A 23 -12.84 10.41 -4.62
N GLN A 24 -12.11 9.51 -5.30
CA GLN A 24 -12.25 9.33 -6.75
C GLN A 24 -13.71 8.98 -7.06
N ARG A 25 -14.27 9.62 -8.08
CA ARG A 25 -15.68 9.46 -8.46
C ARG A 25 -15.94 9.95 -9.86
N GLU A 26 -16.98 9.42 -10.42
CA GLU A 26 -17.64 9.89 -11.63
C GLU A 26 -18.88 10.72 -11.27
N ILE A 27 -19.25 11.66 -12.11
CA ILE A 27 -20.49 12.41 -12.05
C ILE A 27 -21.00 12.53 -13.49
N GLU A 28 -22.14 11.94 -13.75
CA GLU A 28 -22.84 12.06 -15.04
C GLU A 28 -24.06 12.97 -14.86
N ALA A 29 -24.30 13.85 -15.83
CA ALA A 29 -25.52 14.64 -16.00
C ALA A 29 -25.62 15.17 -17.44
N ASP A 30 -26.82 15.12 -18.03
CA ASP A 30 -27.14 15.65 -19.36
C ASP A 30 -26.19 15.15 -20.46
N GLY A 31 -25.77 13.88 -20.39
CA GLY A 31 -24.80 13.30 -21.35
C GLY A 31 -23.35 13.77 -21.18
N HIS A 32 -23.07 14.55 -20.14
CA HIS A 32 -21.72 14.92 -19.76
C HIS A 32 -21.17 13.98 -18.70
N LEU A 33 -19.90 13.60 -18.82
CA LEU A 33 -19.18 12.82 -17.80
C LEU A 33 -18.07 13.64 -17.16
N PHE A 34 -18.01 13.66 -15.85
CA PHE A 34 -16.94 14.30 -15.10
C PHE A 34 -16.27 13.29 -14.16
N LEU A 35 -14.94 13.18 -14.26
CA LEU A 35 -14.14 12.26 -13.43
C LEU A 35 -13.25 13.07 -12.49
N VAL A 36 -13.26 12.66 -11.22
CA VAL A 36 -12.29 13.09 -10.21
C VAL A 36 -11.38 11.91 -9.95
N LEU A 37 -10.15 11.95 -10.45
CA LEU A 37 -9.15 10.92 -10.25
C LEU A 37 -8.01 11.44 -9.39
N HIS A 38 -7.23 10.57 -8.79
CA HIS A 38 -6.08 10.93 -7.96
C HIS A 38 -4.79 10.42 -8.60
N LYS A 39 -3.72 11.20 -8.47
CA LYS A 39 -2.36 10.71 -8.72
C LYS A 39 -1.95 9.71 -7.66
N VAL A 40 -0.86 9.00 -7.93
CA VAL A 40 -0.26 8.04 -6.98
C VAL A 40 -0.04 8.72 -5.63
N PRO A 41 -0.47 8.10 -4.52
CA PRO A 41 -0.27 8.67 -3.19
C PRO A 41 1.22 8.82 -2.88
N ALA A 42 1.66 10.02 -2.51
CA ALA A 42 3.03 10.22 -2.06
C ALA A 42 3.24 9.61 -0.66
N ALA A 43 4.48 9.14 -0.41
CA ALA A 43 4.84 8.58 0.89
C ALA A 43 4.67 9.60 2.01
N GLY A 44 4.02 9.18 3.11
CA GLY A 44 3.92 9.98 4.34
C GLY A 44 2.99 11.19 4.24
N THR A 45 2.22 11.37 3.15
CA THR A 45 1.26 12.46 3.03
C THR A 45 -0.17 11.95 3.01
N SER A 46 -1.05 12.63 3.76
CA SER A 46 -2.50 12.44 3.66
C SER A 46 -3.12 13.26 2.54
N GLN A 47 -2.36 14.18 1.94
CA GLN A 47 -2.84 15.07 0.90
C GLN A 47 -2.90 14.34 -0.45
N ARG A 48 -4.06 14.38 -1.08
CA ARG A 48 -4.32 13.76 -2.38
C ARG A 48 -4.27 14.83 -3.46
N GLU A 49 -3.49 14.56 -4.50
CA GLU A 49 -3.47 15.39 -5.70
C GLU A 49 -4.51 14.86 -6.68
N GLY A 50 -5.51 15.69 -7.00
CA GLY A 50 -6.61 15.32 -7.90
C GLY A 50 -6.40 15.86 -9.29
N VAL A 51 -6.80 15.05 -10.28
CA VAL A 51 -6.89 15.42 -11.69
C VAL A 51 -8.34 15.29 -12.12
N PHE A 52 -8.81 16.26 -12.90
CA PHE A 52 -10.16 16.25 -13.43
C PHE A 52 -10.14 15.94 -14.92
N PHE A 53 -11.10 15.13 -15.32
CA PHE A 53 -11.44 14.88 -16.70
C PHE A 53 -12.91 15.21 -16.91
N TRP A 54 -13.22 15.86 -18.00
CA TRP A 54 -14.56 16.20 -18.39
C TRP A 54 -14.77 15.83 -19.86
N ARG A 55 -15.80 15.02 -20.10
CA ARG A 55 -16.31 14.71 -21.42
C ARG A 55 -17.61 15.49 -21.63
N SER A 56 -17.69 16.28 -22.70
CA SER A 56 -18.93 16.96 -23.09
C SER A 56 -19.94 15.97 -23.71
N PHE A 57 -21.20 16.39 -23.83
CA PHE A 57 -22.22 15.63 -24.56
C PHE A 57 -21.86 15.44 -26.04
N THR A 58 -21.02 16.32 -26.62
CA THR A 58 -20.50 16.16 -27.99
C THR A 58 -19.34 15.18 -28.12
N GLY A 59 -18.89 14.59 -27.02
CA GLY A 59 -17.78 13.62 -27.00
C GLY A 59 -16.39 14.23 -26.82
N GLU A 60 -16.28 15.55 -26.68
CA GLU A 60 -14.98 16.20 -26.45
C GLU A 60 -14.49 15.97 -25.03
N TRP A 61 -13.24 15.54 -24.90
CA TRP A 61 -12.57 15.38 -23.63
C TRP A 61 -11.69 16.58 -23.28
N ARG A 62 -11.70 16.95 -22.00
CA ARG A 62 -10.77 17.94 -21.39
C ARG A 62 -10.19 17.41 -20.09
N SER A 63 -8.98 17.84 -19.76
CA SER A 63 -8.28 17.49 -18.52
C SER A 63 -7.66 18.70 -17.85
N THR A 64 -7.52 18.66 -16.53
CA THR A 64 -6.74 19.65 -15.77
C THR A 64 -5.25 19.35 -15.81
N ASP A 65 -4.86 18.13 -16.19
CA ASP A 65 -3.46 17.83 -16.41
C ASP A 65 -3.00 18.36 -17.78
N ARG A 66 -1.72 18.68 -17.89
CA ARG A 66 -1.19 19.27 -19.13
C ARG A 66 -1.17 18.22 -20.24
N GLY A 67 -1.69 18.57 -21.40
CA GLY A 67 -1.70 17.71 -22.59
C GLY A 67 -3.10 17.28 -23.02
N GLN A 68 -3.15 16.27 -23.91
CA GLN A 68 -4.42 15.68 -24.36
C GLN A 68 -4.99 14.77 -23.27
N PRO A 69 -6.32 14.69 -23.10
CA PRO A 69 -6.97 13.94 -22.01
C PRO A 69 -6.66 12.45 -22.00
N ARG A 70 -6.66 11.79 -23.16
CA ARG A 70 -6.39 10.35 -23.26
C ARG A 70 -4.97 9.99 -22.83
N PRO A 71 -3.89 10.63 -23.34
CA PRO A 71 -2.55 10.45 -22.80
C PRO A 71 -2.43 10.78 -21.31
N ALA A 72 -3.14 11.79 -20.80
CA ALA A 72 -3.14 12.14 -19.40
C ALA A 72 -3.77 11.04 -18.51
N LEU A 73 -4.86 10.40 -18.98
CA LEU A 73 -5.48 9.27 -18.29
C LEU A 73 -4.56 8.05 -18.31
N GLN A 74 -3.94 7.75 -19.46
CA GLN A 74 -2.94 6.70 -19.58
C GLN A 74 -1.78 6.92 -18.59
N GLN A 75 -1.23 8.12 -18.52
CA GLN A 75 -0.15 8.48 -17.60
C GLN A 75 -0.50 8.23 -16.13
N ILE A 76 -1.76 8.45 -15.74
CA ILE A 76 -2.20 8.14 -14.37
C ILE A 76 -2.10 6.64 -14.12
N VAL A 77 -2.64 5.80 -15.00
CA VAL A 77 -2.62 4.34 -14.82
C VAL A 77 -1.18 3.82 -14.83
N ASP A 78 -0.36 4.26 -15.80
CA ASP A 78 1.06 3.89 -15.92
C ASP A 78 1.88 4.31 -14.69
N ALA A 79 1.57 5.47 -14.09
CA ALA A 79 2.23 5.90 -12.85
C ALA A 79 1.89 4.98 -11.67
N TYR A 80 0.66 4.50 -11.59
CA TYR A 80 0.28 3.49 -10.58
C TYR A 80 0.97 2.15 -10.83
N GLU A 81 1.02 1.68 -12.07
CA GLU A 81 1.72 0.46 -12.46
C GLU A 81 3.21 0.55 -12.09
N THR A 82 3.85 1.66 -12.46
CA THR A 82 5.26 1.93 -12.10
C THR A 82 5.46 1.89 -10.58
N ALA A 83 4.55 2.47 -9.80
CA ALA A 83 4.65 2.47 -8.35
C ALA A 83 4.49 1.06 -7.75
N VAL A 84 3.61 0.23 -8.32
CA VAL A 84 3.44 -1.18 -7.90
C VAL A 84 4.69 -1.99 -8.24
N ASN A 85 5.25 -1.84 -9.45
CA ASN A 85 6.44 -2.56 -9.89
C ASN A 85 7.67 -2.19 -9.03
N GLN A 86 7.87 -0.91 -8.71
CA GLN A 86 8.92 -0.46 -7.79
C GLN A 86 8.74 -1.03 -6.38
N LEU A 87 7.51 -1.21 -5.93
CA LEU A 87 7.22 -1.80 -4.63
C LEU A 87 7.44 -3.31 -4.63
N ALA A 88 7.13 -4.00 -5.73
CA ALA A 88 7.41 -5.42 -5.94
C ALA A 88 8.92 -5.70 -5.92
N GLU A 89 9.70 -4.88 -6.62
CA GLU A 89 11.16 -4.95 -6.58
C GLU A 89 11.71 -4.80 -5.15
N LYS A 90 11.24 -3.81 -4.41
CA LYS A 90 11.62 -3.65 -3.00
C LYS A 90 11.23 -4.84 -2.13
N HIS A 91 10.10 -5.49 -2.41
CA HIS A 91 9.68 -6.70 -1.72
C HIS A 91 10.63 -7.87 -1.99
N GLU A 92 11.04 -8.06 -3.24
CA GLU A 92 11.96 -9.13 -3.64
C GLU A 92 13.32 -9.02 -2.92
N PHE A 93 13.85 -7.81 -2.79
CA PHE A 93 15.14 -7.55 -2.13
C PHE A 93 15.05 -7.32 -0.61
N ALA A 94 13.86 -7.36 -0.01
CA ALA A 94 13.70 -7.16 1.43
C ALA A 94 14.24 -8.36 2.24
N ASN A 95 15.27 -8.13 3.05
CA ASN A 95 15.92 -9.15 3.86
C ASN A 95 15.58 -9.06 5.35
N THR A 96 15.13 -7.89 5.81
CA THR A 96 14.81 -7.62 7.23
C THR A 96 13.30 -7.47 7.44
N ALA A 97 12.84 -7.67 8.68
CA ALA A 97 11.45 -7.42 9.07
C ALA A 97 11.05 -5.96 8.84
N VAL A 98 11.97 -5.00 9.05
CA VAL A 98 11.73 -3.57 8.86
C VAL A 98 11.48 -3.24 7.38
N GLU A 99 12.30 -3.79 6.47
CA GLU A 99 12.12 -3.62 5.03
C GLU A 99 10.80 -4.22 4.54
N ARG A 100 10.45 -5.43 5.01
CA ARG A 100 9.17 -6.09 4.68
C ARG A 100 7.98 -5.29 5.19
N PHE A 101 8.07 -4.76 6.41
CA PHE A 101 7.03 -3.91 6.98
C PHE A 101 6.87 -2.61 6.18
N ALA A 102 7.95 -1.98 5.74
CA ALA A 102 7.91 -0.78 4.91
C ALA A 102 7.19 -1.01 3.56
N VAL A 103 7.37 -2.20 2.94
CA VAL A 103 6.60 -2.60 1.75
C VAL A 103 5.12 -2.72 2.08
N LEU A 104 4.77 -3.40 3.16
CA LEU A 104 3.39 -3.59 3.60
C LEU A 104 2.71 -2.25 3.93
N GLU A 105 3.38 -1.35 4.62
CA GLU A 105 2.88 -0.01 4.94
C GLU A 105 2.55 0.81 3.69
N ARG A 106 3.41 0.73 2.67
CA ARG A 106 3.23 1.43 1.39
C ARG A 106 2.16 0.81 0.50
N SER A 107 2.03 -0.51 0.50
CA SER A 107 1.06 -1.22 -0.36
C SER A 107 -0.38 -0.90 0.01
N GLY A 108 -0.71 -0.71 1.28
CA GLY A 108 -2.07 -0.47 1.73
C GLY A 108 -2.75 0.77 1.14
N PRO A 109 -2.16 1.99 1.25
CA PRO A 109 -2.69 3.19 0.62
C PRO A 109 -2.74 3.10 -0.90
N LEU A 110 -1.73 2.48 -1.54
CA LEU A 110 -1.64 2.29 -2.98
C LEU A 110 -2.77 1.39 -3.49
N ASN A 111 -3.00 0.25 -2.86
CA ASN A 111 -4.07 -0.68 -3.18
C ASN A 111 -5.45 -0.02 -3.06
N ARG A 112 -5.72 0.73 -1.97
CA ARG A 112 -6.98 1.46 -1.82
C ARG A 112 -7.19 2.52 -2.91
N ALA A 113 -6.13 3.22 -3.31
CA ALA A 113 -6.22 4.23 -4.37
C ALA A 113 -6.48 3.60 -5.75
N LEU A 114 -5.81 2.47 -6.05
CA LEU A 114 -5.98 1.70 -7.28
C LEU A 114 -7.38 1.11 -7.40
N ARG A 115 -7.88 0.47 -6.35
CA ARG A 115 -9.27 -0.04 -6.34
C ARG A 115 -10.28 1.06 -6.60
N ASN A 116 -10.14 2.22 -5.93
CA ASN A 116 -11.01 3.36 -6.16
C ASN A 116 -10.89 3.89 -7.60
N LEU A 117 -9.70 3.86 -8.21
CA LEU A 117 -9.48 4.24 -9.60
C LEU A 117 -10.22 3.28 -10.55
N ALA A 118 -9.98 1.98 -10.42
CA ALA A 118 -10.62 0.95 -11.23
C ALA A 118 -12.15 1.01 -11.12
N ASP A 119 -12.68 1.07 -9.89
CA ASP A 119 -14.13 1.18 -9.64
C ASP A 119 -14.72 2.44 -10.25
N THR A 120 -14.00 3.57 -10.19
CA THR A 120 -14.48 4.85 -10.77
C THR A 120 -14.51 4.77 -12.29
N LEU A 121 -13.48 4.19 -12.92
CA LEU A 121 -13.45 4.01 -14.38
C LEU A 121 -14.52 3.01 -14.84
N GLN A 122 -14.77 1.95 -14.07
CA GLN A 122 -15.82 0.99 -14.36
C GLN A 122 -17.21 1.66 -14.35
N ARG A 123 -17.53 2.44 -13.30
CA ARG A 123 -18.80 3.19 -13.24
C ARG A 123 -18.90 4.24 -14.32
N ALA A 124 -17.80 4.92 -14.65
CA ALA A 124 -17.74 5.89 -15.75
C ALA A 124 -18.09 5.25 -17.11
N ARG A 125 -17.55 4.05 -17.37
CA ARG A 125 -17.92 3.26 -18.55
C ARG A 125 -19.43 2.97 -18.58
N ASP A 126 -19.99 2.56 -17.43
CA ASP A 126 -21.39 2.19 -17.36
C ASP A 126 -22.35 3.37 -17.52
N SER A 127 -21.90 4.60 -17.17
CA SER A 127 -22.68 5.83 -17.27
C SER A 127 -22.66 6.49 -18.64
N VAL A 128 -21.82 6.08 -19.57
CA VAL A 128 -21.71 6.65 -20.92
C VAL A 128 -22.48 5.77 -21.92
N ASP A 129 -23.30 6.37 -22.81
CA ASP A 129 -24.05 5.62 -23.85
C ASP A 129 -23.24 5.42 -25.14
N ASP A 130 -22.33 6.31 -25.45
CA ASP A 130 -21.48 6.28 -26.63
C ASP A 130 -20.54 5.06 -26.61
N ILE A 131 -20.64 4.21 -27.65
CA ILE A 131 -19.92 2.93 -27.76
C ILE A 131 -18.38 3.14 -27.82
N ASP A 132 -17.93 4.19 -28.53
CA ASP A 132 -16.50 4.45 -28.66
C ASP A 132 -15.91 4.95 -27.34
N ALA A 133 -16.63 5.82 -26.63
CA ALA A 133 -16.24 6.24 -25.29
C ALA A 133 -16.26 5.07 -24.29
N LYS A 134 -17.29 4.20 -24.37
CA LYS A 134 -17.32 2.97 -23.55
C LYS A 134 -16.08 2.11 -23.75
N ARG A 135 -15.70 1.88 -25.00
CA ARG A 135 -14.52 1.07 -25.34
C ARG A 135 -13.23 1.71 -24.84
N GLU A 136 -13.12 3.03 -24.98
CA GLU A 136 -11.95 3.76 -24.50
C GLU A 136 -11.82 3.69 -22.97
N ILE A 137 -12.91 3.97 -22.25
CA ILE A 137 -12.93 3.91 -20.78
C ILE A 137 -12.70 2.48 -20.30
N GLN A 138 -13.28 1.48 -20.99
CA GLN A 138 -13.06 0.07 -20.67
C GLN A 138 -11.59 -0.31 -20.70
N PHE A 139 -10.85 0.12 -21.72
CA PHE A 139 -9.41 -0.15 -21.81
C PHE A 139 -8.66 0.34 -20.54
N PHE A 140 -8.96 1.54 -20.07
CA PHE A 140 -8.33 2.07 -18.86
C PHE A 140 -8.85 1.40 -17.57
N ALA A 141 -10.13 1.03 -17.54
CA ALA A 141 -10.73 0.32 -16.40
C ALA A 141 -10.10 -1.06 -16.22
N ASP A 142 -9.93 -1.80 -17.32
CA ASP A 142 -9.30 -3.13 -17.31
C ASP A 142 -7.84 -3.02 -16.87
N HIS A 143 -7.06 -2.11 -17.47
CA HIS A 143 -5.67 -1.89 -17.07
C HIS A 143 -5.54 -1.51 -15.59
N ALA A 144 -6.35 -0.56 -15.09
CA ALA A 144 -6.36 -0.19 -13.68
C ALA A 144 -6.76 -1.35 -12.76
N GLY A 145 -7.70 -2.20 -13.22
CA GLY A 145 -8.12 -3.42 -12.54
C GLY A 145 -7.00 -4.44 -12.41
N ASP A 146 -6.25 -4.68 -13.47
CA ASP A 146 -5.10 -5.59 -13.48
C ASP A 146 -3.99 -5.11 -12.54
N VAL A 147 -3.67 -3.81 -12.59
CA VAL A 147 -2.69 -3.20 -11.67
C VAL A 147 -3.18 -3.27 -10.22
N ALA A 148 -4.46 -3.05 -9.96
CA ALA A 148 -5.06 -3.18 -8.63
C ALA A 148 -4.93 -4.62 -8.10
N ARG A 149 -5.20 -5.61 -8.95
CA ARG A 149 -5.04 -7.03 -8.63
C ARG A 149 -3.61 -7.38 -8.29
N THR A 150 -2.66 -6.91 -9.10
CA THR A 150 -1.22 -7.11 -8.85
C THR A 150 -0.79 -6.51 -7.52
N CYS A 151 -1.25 -5.29 -7.20
CA CYS A 151 -0.98 -4.65 -5.93
C CYS A 151 -1.57 -5.41 -4.72
N GLU A 152 -2.76 -5.98 -4.88
CA GLU A 152 -3.41 -6.81 -3.85
C GLU A 152 -2.61 -8.08 -3.55
N LEU A 153 -2.15 -8.77 -4.59
CA LEU A 153 -1.30 -9.96 -4.45
C LEU A 153 0.02 -9.60 -3.77
N LEU A 154 0.68 -8.54 -4.22
CA LEU A 154 1.90 -8.04 -3.58
C LEU A 154 1.70 -7.72 -2.09
N GLN A 155 0.58 -7.12 -1.72
CA GLN A 155 0.27 -6.82 -0.32
C GLN A 155 0.11 -8.11 0.50
N ALA A 156 -0.55 -9.12 -0.05
CA ALA A 156 -0.72 -10.43 0.59
C ALA A 156 0.63 -11.13 0.77
N ASP A 157 1.47 -11.13 -0.26
CA ASP A 157 2.81 -11.75 -0.24
C ASP A 157 3.74 -11.04 0.75
N ALA A 158 3.72 -9.71 0.79
CA ALA A 158 4.49 -8.93 1.74
C ALA A 158 4.09 -9.24 3.20
N ARG A 159 2.79 -9.41 3.46
CA ARG A 159 2.29 -9.79 4.77
C ARG A 159 2.73 -11.20 5.16
N ASN A 160 2.52 -12.17 4.30
CA ASN A 160 2.91 -13.56 4.53
C ASN A 160 4.43 -13.69 4.77
N SER A 161 5.21 -12.96 3.98
CA SER A 161 6.67 -12.91 4.10
C SER A 161 7.13 -12.31 5.44
N LEU A 162 6.46 -11.25 5.92
CA LEU A 162 6.74 -10.64 7.22
C LEU A 162 6.39 -11.60 8.36
N ASP A 163 5.21 -12.21 8.31
CA ASP A 163 4.74 -13.17 9.34
C ASP A 163 5.68 -14.37 9.43
N PHE A 164 6.11 -14.92 8.28
CA PHE A 164 7.10 -15.99 8.23
C PHE A 164 8.45 -15.59 8.84
N HIS A 165 8.93 -14.38 8.53
CA HIS A 165 10.19 -13.87 9.07
C HIS A 165 10.13 -13.73 10.60
N ILE A 166 9.03 -13.21 11.14
CA ILE A 166 8.82 -13.07 12.59
C ILE A 166 8.78 -14.45 13.26
N ALA A 167 8.03 -15.40 12.70
CA ALA A 167 7.94 -16.75 13.23
C ALA A 167 9.31 -17.45 13.26
N ARG A 168 10.09 -17.32 12.18
CA ARG A 168 11.44 -17.90 12.10
C ARG A 168 12.40 -17.30 13.13
N GLN A 169 12.34 -15.97 13.34
CA GLN A 169 13.15 -15.33 14.39
C GLN A 169 12.75 -15.83 15.79
N GLY A 170 11.46 -16.04 16.04
CA GLY A 170 10.97 -16.62 17.28
C GLY A 170 11.51 -18.04 17.54
N GLU A 171 11.55 -18.88 16.51
CA GLU A 171 12.13 -20.24 16.61
C GLU A 171 13.63 -20.19 16.95
N ILE A 172 14.39 -19.32 16.28
CA ILE A 172 15.82 -19.16 16.56
C ILE A 172 16.04 -18.71 18.01
N GLN A 173 15.28 -17.73 18.49
CA GLN A 173 15.35 -17.28 19.88
C GLN A 173 15.00 -18.39 20.87
N ALA A 174 13.96 -19.18 20.59
CA ALA A 174 13.56 -20.29 21.46
C ALA A 174 14.67 -21.35 21.58
N VAL A 175 15.40 -21.66 20.49
CA VAL A 175 16.54 -22.57 20.51
C VAL A 175 17.66 -21.99 21.39
N HIS A 176 18.04 -20.74 21.20
CA HIS A 176 19.09 -20.08 22.00
C HIS A 176 18.72 -19.98 23.49
N SER A 177 17.45 -19.67 23.81
CA SER A 177 17.00 -19.66 25.21
C SER A 177 17.16 -21.03 25.88
N ARG A 178 16.80 -22.13 25.20
CA ARG A 178 16.95 -23.50 25.74
C ARG A 178 18.42 -23.85 25.95
N GLU A 179 19.32 -23.45 25.08
CA GLU A 179 20.76 -23.67 25.25
C GLU A 179 21.31 -22.89 26.46
N THR A 180 20.91 -21.63 26.62
CA THR A 180 21.29 -20.78 27.74
C THR A 180 20.74 -21.32 29.07
N GLU A 181 19.49 -21.78 29.11
CA GLU A 181 18.88 -22.41 30.28
C GLU A 181 19.63 -23.72 30.70
N ARG A 182 19.99 -24.55 29.72
CA ARG A 182 20.79 -25.78 29.99
C ARG A 182 22.17 -25.45 30.54
N ALA A 183 22.84 -24.43 29.99
CA ALA A 183 24.14 -24.00 30.50
C ALA A 183 24.02 -23.39 31.91
N GLY A 184 22.98 -22.57 32.18
CA GLY A 184 22.69 -22.05 33.51
C GLY A 184 22.36 -23.14 34.52
N HIS A 185 21.57 -24.14 34.13
CA HIS A 185 21.30 -25.29 35.00
C HIS A 185 22.56 -26.06 35.39
N ARG A 186 23.47 -26.34 34.44
CA ARG A 186 24.75 -26.98 34.72
C ARG A 186 25.62 -26.18 35.69
N LEU A 187 25.69 -24.85 35.50
CA LEU A 187 26.42 -23.95 36.41
C LEU A 187 25.80 -23.96 37.82
N ASN A 188 24.50 -23.93 37.94
CA ASN A 188 23.80 -23.99 39.23
C ASN A 188 24.03 -25.32 39.95
N VAL A 189 24.02 -26.45 39.24
CA VAL A 189 24.33 -27.77 39.83
C VAL A 189 25.78 -27.81 40.29
N MET A 190 26.74 -27.31 39.51
CA MET A 190 28.14 -27.22 39.97
C MET A 190 28.28 -26.34 41.21
N ALA A 191 27.67 -25.13 41.20
CA ALA A 191 27.70 -24.22 42.35
C ALA A 191 27.10 -24.88 43.61
N ALA A 192 25.98 -25.62 43.47
CA ALA A 192 25.33 -26.29 44.58
C ALA A 192 26.21 -27.42 45.23
N ILE A 193 27.12 -27.99 44.45
CA ILE A 193 28.09 -28.97 44.94
C ILE A 193 29.33 -28.29 45.54
N PHE A 194 29.90 -27.32 44.84
CA PHE A 194 31.17 -26.70 45.24
C PHE A 194 31.05 -25.74 46.40
N LEU A 195 29.94 -24.99 46.54
CA LEU A 195 29.73 -24.01 47.63
C LEU A 195 29.77 -24.68 49.01
N PRO A 196 29.01 -25.75 49.29
CA PRO A 196 29.13 -26.45 50.61
C PRO A 196 30.49 -27.08 50.82
N LEU A 197 31.13 -27.65 49.79
CA LEU A 197 32.46 -28.23 49.90
C LEU A 197 33.53 -27.19 50.30
N THR A 198 33.43 -25.99 49.69
CA THR A 198 34.33 -24.88 50.00
C THR A 198 34.11 -24.35 51.43
N ALA A 199 32.83 -24.29 51.87
CA ALA A 199 32.46 -23.88 53.22
C ALA A 199 33.03 -24.88 54.28
N VAL A 200 32.87 -26.20 54.03
CA VAL A 200 33.46 -27.25 54.91
C VAL A 200 34.96 -27.15 54.92
N SER A 201 35.63 -27.03 53.78
CA SER A 201 37.10 -26.90 53.71
C SER A 201 37.63 -25.66 54.45
N SER A 202 36.88 -24.53 54.40
CA SER A 202 37.29 -23.32 55.11
C SER A 202 37.20 -23.44 56.64
N VAL A 203 36.18 -24.16 57.14
CA VAL A 203 36.02 -24.44 58.59
C VAL A 203 37.13 -25.36 59.10
N PHE A 204 37.47 -26.41 58.38
CA PHE A 204 38.56 -27.33 58.76
C PHE A 204 39.95 -26.70 58.59
N GLY A 205 40.11 -25.74 57.63
CA GLY A 205 41.36 -25.00 57.45
C GLY A 205 41.65 -24.00 58.54
N MET A 206 40.67 -23.50 59.28
CA MET A 206 40.84 -22.60 60.43
C MET A 206 41.24 -23.30 61.71
N ASP A 207 41.08 -24.64 61.84
CA ASP A 207 41.39 -25.42 63.06
C ASP A 207 42.82 -25.97 63.07
N LEU A 208 43.63 -25.61 62.08
CA LEU A 208 45.03 -26.11 61.92
C LEU A 208 46.12 -25.06 62.25
N HIS A 209 45.78 -24.03 63.05
CA HIS A 209 46.77 -23.09 63.56
C HIS A 209 46.74 -22.99 65.07
#